data_87ea3e4ecbe78a36dabffbf27f19c242
#
_entry.id   87ea3e4ecbe78a36dabffbf27f19c242
#
_cell.length_a   1.000
_cell.length_b   1.000
_cell.length_c   1.000
_cell.angle_alpha   90.00
_cell.angle_beta   90.00
_cell.angle_gamma   90.00
#
_symmetry.space_group_name_H-M   'P 1'
#
loop_
_entity.id
_entity.type
_entity.pdbx_description
1 polymer ?
#
loop_
_entity_poly.entity_id
_entity_poly.type
_entity_poly.pdbx_seq_one_letter_code
_entity_poly.pdbx_strand_id
1 'polypeptide(L)'
;MNESYPIGRPFGIEVRVHILFLWMAFFLIFVGGNPLGTAAILFTLFGLVLLHELGHSLVARHHGIQVLDIVLWPLGGMARMSEIPESPRVEGQVAIAGPLVNLVLAAASLLLLGLLGGWGEAMGPSVAYILAHILESPTNFLRAFIAMNLMLGVFNLVPAFPMDGGRVLRALLATSMPYVRATRIAAGVGQVLAFGFAAWGLMGGGIFLLIIAISPVLFPLG
;
A
#
# COMPACT_ATOMS: atom_id res chain seq x y z
N MET A 1 -11.86 -7.79 18.72
CA MET A 1 -10.58 -7.63 17.97
C MET A 1 -9.40 -7.85 18.93
N ASN A 2 -9.43 -8.97 19.67
CA ASN A 2 -8.44 -9.27 20.73
C ASN A 2 -7.19 -10.02 20.23
N GLU A 3 -6.99 -10.12 18.92
CA GLU A 3 -5.93 -10.97 18.35
C GLU A 3 -4.79 -10.16 17.68
N SER A 4 -4.54 -8.94 18.17
CA SER A 4 -3.44 -8.10 17.67
C SER A 4 -2.50 -7.72 18.83
N TYR A 5 -1.20 -7.85 18.58
CA TYR A 5 -0.13 -7.61 19.55
C TYR A 5 0.57 -6.28 19.27
N PRO A 6 0.80 -5.43 20.27
CA PRO A 6 1.56 -4.20 20.07
C PRO A 6 3.04 -4.53 19.84
N ILE A 7 3.65 -3.88 18.83
CA ILE A 7 5.06 -4.05 18.48
C ILE A 7 5.88 -2.78 18.68
N GLY A 8 5.23 -1.61 18.88
CA GLY A 8 5.94 -0.35 19.11
C GLY A 8 5.02 0.85 19.04
N ARG A 9 5.61 2.05 19.22
CA ARG A 9 4.89 3.35 19.19
C ARG A 9 5.69 4.43 18.46
N PRO A 10 5.97 4.27 17.14
CA PRO A 10 6.64 5.31 16.37
C PRO A 10 5.78 6.58 16.36
N PHE A 11 6.42 7.72 16.59
CA PHE A 11 5.74 9.03 16.68
C PHE A 11 4.55 9.07 17.67
N GLY A 12 4.53 8.15 18.66
CA GLY A 12 3.44 8.05 19.64
C GLY A 12 2.17 7.35 19.12
N ILE A 13 2.19 6.76 17.93
CA ILE A 13 1.09 5.96 17.34
C ILE A 13 1.36 4.50 17.64
N GLU A 14 0.41 3.81 18.28
CA GLU A 14 0.57 2.39 18.59
C GLU A 14 0.50 1.56 17.31
N VAL A 15 1.52 0.75 17.06
CA VAL A 15 1.56 -0.21 15.94
C VAL A 15 1.30 -1.60 16.49
N ARG A 16 0.37 -2.30 15.87
CA ARG A 16 -0.07 -3.65 16.26
C ARG A 16 0.03 -4.60 15.07
N VAL A 17 0.31 -5.87 15.35
CA VAL A 17 0.33 -6.94 14.35
C VAL A 17 -0.77 -7.94 14.67
N HIS A 18 -1.59 -8.24 13.68
CA HIS A 18 -2.66 -9.22 13.82
C HIS A 18 -2.12 -10.65 13.80
N ILE A 19 -2.70 -11.54 14.60
CA ILE A 19 -2.25 -12.95 14.69
C ILE A 19 -2.25 -13.67 13.33
N LEU A 20 -3.22 -13.39 12.48
CA LEU A 20 -3.29 -13.96 11.12
C LEU A 20 -2.08 -13.56 10.25
N PHE A 21 -1.54 -12.34 10.45
CA PHE A 21 -0.32 -11.93 9.77
C PHE A 21 0.87 -12.79 10.21
N LEU A 22 0.99 -13.05 11.52
CA LEU A 22 2.08 -13.89 12.05
C LEU A 22 1.99 -15.33 11.51
N TRP A 23 0.78 -15.90 11.45
CA TRP A 23 0.57 -17.21 10.84
C TRP A 23 0.90 -17.24 9.34
N MET A 24 0.45 -16.23 8.59
CA MET A 24 0.78 -16.12 7.17
C MET A 24 2.29 -15.99 6.96
N ALA A 25 2.97 -15.12 7.72
CA ALA A 25 4.40 -14.92 7.63
C ALA A 25 5.17 -16.22 7.97
N PHE A 26 4.77 -16.89 9.05
CA PHE A 26 5.34 -18.19 9.42
C PHE A 26 5.19 -19.20 8.27
N PHE A 27 3.97 -19.37 7.76
CA PHE A 27 3.71 -20.30 6.67
C PHE A 27 4.55 -19.98 5.43
N LEU A 28 4.57 -18.73 4.97
CA LEU A 28 5.31 -18.32 3.77
C LEU A 28 6.82 -18.50 3.93
N ILE A 29 7.37 -18.20 5.11
CA ILE A 29 8.80 -18.34 5.39
C ILE A 29 9.22 -19.80 5.33
N PHE A 30 8.44 -20.73 5.93
CA PHE A 30 8.84 -22.12 6.03
C PHE A 30 8.44 -23.01 4.85
N VAL A 31 7.41 -22.60 4.06
CA VAL A 31 6.97 -23.37 2.88
C VAL A 31 7.66 -22.90 1.59
N GLY A 32 8.14 -21.67 1.53
CA GLY A 32 8.62 -21.02 0.31
C GLY A 32 10.00 -21.51 -0.22
N GLY A 33 10.68 -22.47 0.45
CA GLY A 33 11.97 -23.02 -0.02
C GLY A 33 13.19 -22.09 0.15
N ASN A 34 13.00 -20.80 0.41
CA ASN A 34 14.05 -19.83 0.74
C ASN A 34 13.60 -18.99 1.97
N PRO A 35 13.78 -19.51 3.19
CA PRO A 35 13.28 -18.85 4.39
C PRO A 35 13.82 -17.43 4.61
N LEU A 36 15.13 -17.24 4.41
CA LEU A 36 15.76 -15.93 4.62
C LEU A 36 15.32 -14.90 3.57
N GLY A 37 15.28 -15.29 2.30
CA GLY A 37 14.79 -14.40 1.23
C GLY A 37 13.33 -14.02 1.42
N THR A 38 12.47 -14.99 1.76
CA THR A 38 11.05 -14.73 2.05
C THR A 38 10.88 -13.82 3.26
N ALA A 39 11.63 -14.05 4.34
CA ALA A 39 11.60 -13.18 5.51
C ALA A 39 12.04 -11.76 5.17
N ALA A 40 13.11 -11.58 4.38
CA ALA A 40 13.58 -10.27 3.92
C ALA A 40 12.51 -9.53 3.09
N ILE A 41 11.85 -10.24 2.16
CA ILE A 41 10.76 -9.69 1.35
C ILE A 41 9.60 -9.23 2.25
N LEU A 42 9.12 -10.09 3.15
CA LEU A 42 8.01 -9.78 4.04
C LEU A 42 8.35 -8.62 4.97
N PHE A 43 9.52 -8.64 5.61
CA PHE A 43 9.95 -7.57 6.50
C PHE A 43 10.05 -6.21 5.77
N THR A 44 10.63 -6.22 4.56
CA THR A 44 10.73 -5.02 3.72
C THR A 44 9.33 -4.53 3.32
N LEU A 45 8.49 -5.40 2.77
CA LEU A 45 7.15 -5.04 2.28
C LEU A 45 6.29 -4.46 3.42
N PHE A 46 6.23 -5.14 4.57
CA PHE A 46 5.41 -4.66 5.69
C PHE A 46 6.02 -3.46 6.41
N GLY A 47 7.34 -3.29 6.37
CA GLY A 47 7.99 -2.04 6.75
C GLY A 47 7.56 -0.88 5.87
N LEU A 48 7.48 -1.08 4.56
CA LEU A 48 6.99 -0.08 3.60
C LEU A 48 5.50 0.22 3.77
N VAL A 49 4.68 -0.81 4.02
CA VAL A 49 3.27 -0.64 4.36
C VAL A 49 3.11 0.19 5.64
N LEU A 50 3.91 -0.09 6.67
CA LEU A 50 3.89 0.70 7.90
C LEU A 50 4.26 2.17 7.65
N LEU A 51 5.30 2.44 6.86
CA LEU A 51 5.70 3.80 6.49
C LEU A 51 4.60 4.53 5.70
N HIS A 52 3.92 3.83 4.80
CA HIS A 52 2.76 4.31 4.07
C HIS A 52 1.62 4.72 5.02
N GLU A 53 1.21 3.84 5.94
CA GLU A 53 0.18 4.14 6.95
C GLU A 53 0.59 5.27 7.91
N LEU A 54 1.88 5.35 8.25
CA LEU A 54 2.40 6.47 9.01
C LEU A 54 2.29 7.78 8.24
N GLY A 55 2.47 7.77 6.92
CA GLY A 55 2.24 8.94 6.06
C GLY A 55 0.83 9.49 6.23
N HIS A 56 -0.20 8.65 6.07
CA HIS A 56 -1.60 9.02 6.31
C HIS A 56 -1.82 9.52 7.73
N SER A 57 -1.31 8.78 8.70
CA SER A 57 -1.51 9.04 10.13
C SER A 57 -0.92 10.37 10.59
N LEU A 58 0.28 10.72 10.12
CA LEU A 58 0.94 11.97 10.48
C LEU A 58 0.22 13.18 9.88
N VAL A 59 -0.23 13.08 8.63
CA VAL A 59 -1.02 14.16 7.99
C VAL A 59 -2.39 14.28 8.65
N ALA A 60 -3.06 13.17 8.99
CA ALA A 60 -4.32 13.19 9.72
C ALA A 60 -4.16 13.90 11.08
N ARG A 61 -3.13 13.57 11.85
CA ARG A 61 -2.81 14.24 13.13
C ARG A 61 -2.50 15.72 12.97
N HIS A 62 -1.83 16.11 11.89
CA HIS A 62 -1.60 17.53 11.59
C HIS A 62 -2.91 18.31 11.43
N HIS A 63 -3.96 17.66 10.93
CA HIS A 63 -5.32 18.22 10.83
C HIS A 63 -6.18 18.02 12.09
N GLY A 64 -5.60 17.59 13.21
CA GLY A 64 -6.31 17.38 14.48
C GLY A 64 -7.14 16.09 14.54
N ILE A 65 -7.00 15.18 13.56
CA ILE A 65 -7.70 13.90 13.54
C ILE A 65 -6.96 12.94 14.49
N GLN A 66 -7.71 12.32 15.40
CA GLN A 66 -7.13 11.33 16.32
C GLN A 66 -6.81 10.04 15.58
N VAL A 67 -5.57 9.58 15.68
CA VAL A 67 -5.12 8.27 15.22
C VAL A 67 -5.02 7.36 16.42
N LEU A 68 -5.80 6.29 16.43
CA LEU A 68 -5.87 5.33 17.54
C LEU A 68 -4.68 4.38 17.50
N ASP A 69 -4.52 3.66 16.41
CA ASP A 69 -3.42 2.74 16.15
C ASP A 69 -3.30 2.42 14.65
N ILE A 70 -2.23 1.71 14.31
CA ILE A 70 -2.02 1.09 12.99
C ILE A 70 -1.96 -0.42 13.20
N VAL A 71 -2.83 -1.16 12.53
CA VAL A 71 -2.86 -2.63 12.59
C VAL A 71 -2.33 -3.21 11.28
N LEU A 72 -1.26 -4.00 11.36
CA LEU A 72 -0.73 -4.77 10.24
C LEU A 72 -1.43 -6.14 10.21
N TRP A 73 -2.02 -6.48 9.09
CA TRP A 73 -2.72 -7.73 8.86
C TRP A 73 -2.40 -8.30 7.46
N PRO A 74 -2.78 -9.55 7.12
CA PRO A 74 -2.29 -10.22 5.90
C PRO A 74 -2.46 -9.45 4.59
N LEU A 75 -3.50 -8.63 4.46
CA LEU A 75 -3.80 -7.90 3.23
C LEU A 75 -3.22 -6.47 3.20
N GLY A 76 -2.48 -6.05 4.25
CA GLY A 76 -1.85 -4.73 4.30
C GLY A 76 -1.83 -4.10 5.69
N GLY A 77 -1.76 -2.77 5.74
CA GLY A 77 -1.92 -1.95 6.95
C GLY A 77 -3.31 -1.32 7.01
N MET A 78 -3.75 -0.99 8.21
CA MET A 78 -4.97 -0.23 8.44
C MET A 78 -4.75 0.72 9.62
N ALA A 79 -4.65 2.01 9.34
CA ALA A 79 -4.67 3.04 10.36
C ALA A 79 -6.11 3.29 10.83
N ARG A 80 -6.38 3.04 12.10
CA ARG A 80 -7.67 3.37 12.71
C ARG A 80 -7.66 4.82 13.16
N MET A 81 -8.55 5.61 12.59
CA MET A 81 -8.66 7.04 12.86
C MET A 81 -10.08 7.37 13.29
N SER A 82 -10.25 8.49 14.01
CA SER A 82 -11.57 9.12 14.16
C SER A 82 -12.08 9.57 12.78
N GLU A 83 -13.37 9.96 12.72
CA GLU A 83 -13.96 10.42 11.46
C GLU A 83 -13.12 11.53 10.82
N ILE A 84 -12.81 11.35 9.54
CA ILE A 84 -12.20 12.40 8.73
C ILE A 84 -13.32 13.37 8.33
N PRO A 85 -13.17 14.67 8.61
CA PRO A 85 -14.20 15.64 8.27
C PRO A 85 -14.47 15.66 6.76
N GLU A 86 -15.71 15.93 6.35
CA GLU A 86 -16.11 16.10 4.94
C GLU A 86 -15.49 17.38 4.32
N SER A 87 -14.16 17.48 4.42
CA SER A 87 -13.36 18.55 3.83
C SER A 87 -12.53 17.97 2.69
N PRO A 88 -12.82 18.34 1.43
CA PRO A 88 -12.09 17.82 0.28
C PRO A 88 -10.57 18.00 0.37
N ARG A 89 -10.13 19.14 0.95
CA ARG A 89 -8.69 19.41 1.13
C ARG A 89 -8.07 18.48 2.15
N VAL A 90 -8.70 18.30 3.30
CA VAL A 90 -8.16 17.43 4.37
C VAL A 90 -8.14 16.00 3.91
N GLU A 91 -9.24 15.51 3.34
CA GLU A 91 -9.31 14.15 2.83
C GLU A 91 -8.27 13.88 1.73
N GLY A 92 -8.14 14.77 0.74
CA GLY A 92 -7.16 14.62 -0.34
C GLY A 92 -5.72 14.61 0.16
N GLN A 93 -5.39 15.49 1.13
CA GLN A 93 -4.06 15.54 1.73
C GLN A 93 -3.74 14.27 2.53
N VAL A 94 -4.69 13.79 3.33
CA VAL A 94 -4.54 12.52 4.05
C VAL A 94 -4.38 11.37 3.07
N ALA A 95 -5.26 11.28 2.06
CA ALA A 95 -5.26 10.16 1.11
C ALA A 95 -3.98 10.08 0.26
N ILE A 96 -3.40 11.21 -0.16
CA ILE A 96 -2.18 11.19 -0.97
C ILE A 96 -0.90 10.96 -0.15
N ALA A 97 -0.94 11.17 1.17
CA ALA A 97 0.25 11.14 2.02
C ALA A 97 0.94 9.78 2.04
N GLY A 98 0.20 8.67 2.13
CA GLY A 98 0.77 7.32 2.08
C GLY A 98 1.48 7.02 0.76
N PRO A 99 0.79 7.12 -0.39
CA PRO A 99 1.43 6.96 -1.70
C PRO A 99 2.65 7.86 -1.90
N LEU A 100 2.59 9.11 -1.44
CA LEU A 100 3.70 10.05 -1.55
C LEU A 100 4.94 9.58 -0.80
N VAL A 101 4.79 9.00 0.40
CA VAL A 101 5.92 8.39 1.14
C VAL A 101 6.59 7.32 0.29
N ASN A 102 5.84 6.40 -0.31
CA ASN A 102 6.40 5.35 -1.14
C ASN A 102 7.10 5.92 -2.39
N LEU A 103 6.51 6.90 -3.07
CA LEU A 103 7.11 7.51 -4.26
C LEU A 103 8.40 8.26 -3.92
N VAL A 104 8.45 8.96 -2.78
CA VAL A 104 9.67 9.63 -2.30
C VAL A 104 10.76 8.62 -1.97
N LEU A 105 10.41 7.52 -1.27
CA LEU A 105 11.36 6.44 -0.97
C LEU A 105 11.88 5.77 -2.25
N ALA A 106 11.02 5.52 -3.23
CA ALA A 106 11.43 4.99 -4.52
C ALA A 106 12.39 5.92 -5.25
N ALA A 107 12.07 7.22 -5.31
CA ALA A 107 12.90 8.22 -5.98
C ALA A 107 14.28 8.39 -5.30
N ALA A 108 14.31 8.45 -3.96
CA ALA A 108 15.55 8.52 -3.19
C ALA A 108 16.43 7.27 -3.40
N SER A 109 15.80 6.08 -3.41
CA SER A 109 16.51 4.83 -3.64
C SER A 109 17.00 4.69 -5.07
N LEU A 110 16.25 5.18 -6.05
CA LEU A 110 16.66 5.21 -7.46
C LEU A 110 17.89 6.14 -7.65
N LEU A 111 17.86 7.32 -7.01
CA LEU A 111 19.01 8.23 -7.02
C LEU A 111 20.24 7.56 -6.39
N LEU A 112 20.08 6.89 -5.25
CA LEU A 112 21.16 6.15 -4.60
C LEU A 112 21.72 5.04 -5.51
N LEU A 113 20.86 4.26 -6.16
CA LEU A 113 21.25 3.23 -7.11
C LEU A 113 22.08 3.82 -8.26
N GLY A 114 21.67 4.98 -8.77
CA GLY A 114 22.40 5.70 -9.81
C GLY A 114 23.78 6.18 -9.37
N LEU A 115 23.90 6.72 -8.15
CA LEU A 115 25.17 7.14 -7.56
C LEU A 115 26.14 5.96 -7.32
N LEU A 116 25.61 4.77 -7.12
CA LEU A 116 26.39 3.53 -7.02
C LEU A 116 26.77 2.92 -8.39
N GLY A 117 26.50 3.61 -9.49
CA GLY A 117 26.82 3.14 -10.86
C GLY A 117 25.78 2.16 -11.44
N GLY A 118 24.63 1.99 -10.78
CA GLY A 118 23.62 0.99 -11.15
C GLY A 118 22.64 1.41 -12.26
N TRP A 119 22.83 2.54 -12.95
CA TRP A 119 21.91 3.02 -13.99
C TRP A 119 21.70 2.04 -15.15
N GLY A 120 22.79 1.43 -15.65
CA GLY A 120 22.72 0.46 -16.77
C GLY A 120 21.99 -0.83 -16.40
N GLU A 121 21.93 -1.13 -15.13
CA GLU A 121 21.31 -2.34 -14.58
C GLU A 121 19.88 -2.10 -14.03
N ALA A 122 19.46 -0.85 -13.92
CA ALA A 122 18.12 -0.52 -13.40
C ALA A 122 16.98 -1.09 -14.26
N MET A 123 17.22 -1.32 -15.55
CA MET A 123 16.27 -1.84 -16.54
C MET A 123 16.47 -3.32 -16.88
N GLY A 124 17.43 -4.01 -16.24
CA GLY A 124 17.87 -5.34 -16.67
C GLY A 124 17.00 -6.51 -16.19
N PRO A 125 17.06 -6.94 -14.92
CA PRO A 125 16.39 -8.17 -14.48
C PRO A 125 14.90 -7.96 -14.19
N SER A 126 14.12 -9.04 -14.38
CA SER A 126 12.69 -9.01 -13.99
C SER A 126 12.51 -8.85 -12.48
N VAL A 127 11.35 -8.30 -12.07
CA VAL A 127 11.01 -8.17 -10.64
C VAL A 127 11.06 -9.52 -9.92
N ALA A 128 10.60 -10.59 -10.56
CA ALA A 128 10.66 -11.94 -10.00
C ALA A 128 12.10 -12.39 -9.73
N TYR A 129 13.03 -12.11 -10.65
CA TYR A 129 14.47 -12.39 -10.43
C TYR A 129 15.03 -11.59 -9.27
N ILE A 130 14.75 -10.29 -9.22
CA ILE A 130 15.22 -9.38 -8.14
C ILE A 130 14.75 -9.88 -6.77
N LEU A 131 13.47 -10.27 -6.66
CA LEU A 131 12.92 -10.79 -5.41
C LEU A 131 13.51 -12.13 -5.01
N ALA A 132 13.73 -13.03 -5.98
CA ALA A 132 14.36 -14.32 -5.71
C ALA A 132 15.80 -14.17 -5.16
N HIS A 133 16.52 -13.11 -5.59
CA HIS A 133 17.93 -12.87 -5.29
C HIS A 133 18.15 -11.62 -4.40
N ILE A 134 17.15 -11.28 -3.59
CA ILE A 134 17.11 -10.03 -2.80
C ILE A 134 18.29 -9.87 -1.83
N LEU A 135 18.80 -10.98 -1.30
CA LEU A 135 19.89 -11.00 -0.32
C LEU A 135 21.28 -11.20 -0.95
N GLU A 136 21.38 -11.43 -2.26
CA GLU A 136 22.66 -11.75 -2.91
C GLU A 136 23.54 -10.52 -3.09
N SER A 137 22.95 -9.34 -3.20
CA SER A 137 23.71 -8.09 -3.28
C SER A 137 22.93 -6.88 -2.75
N PRO A 138 23.63 -5.83 -2.25
CA PRO A 138 23.01 -4.58 -1.87
C PRO A 138 22.22 -3.92 -3.01
N THR A 139 22.68 -4.08 -4.25
CA THR A 139 21.99 -3.53 -5.44
C THR A 139 20.69 -4.27 -5.73
N ASN A 140 20.65 -5.60 -5.55
CA ASN A 140 19.39 -6.35 -5.68
C ASN A 140 18.39 -5.98 -4.60
N PHE A 141 18.85 -5.81 -3.36
CA PHE A 141 17.99 -5.31 -2.28
C PHE A 141 17.42 -3.94 -2.62
N LEU A 142 18.25 -3.01 -3.09
CA LEU A 142 17.81 -1.65 -3.42
C LEU A 142 16.82 -1.65 -4.60
N ARG A 143 17.00 -2.49 -5.60
CA ARG A 143 16.05 -2.68 -6.70
C ARG A 143 14.72 -3.25 -6.22
N ALA A 144 14.75 -4.28 -5.35
CA ALA A 144 13.54 -4.83 -4.74
C ALA A 144 12.79 -3.76 -3.95
N PHE A 145 13.51 -2.97 -3.16
CA PHE A 145 12.98 -1.86 -2.39
C PHE A 145 12.31 -0.80 -3.29
N ILE A 146 12.95 -0.41 -4.42
CA ILE A 146 12.39 0.50 -5.41
C ILE A 146 11.10 -0.09 -6.02
N ALA A 147 11.17 -1.35 -6.48
CA ALA A 147 10.02 -2.01 -7.11
C ALA A 147 8.83 -2.11 -6.16
N MET A 148 9.03 -2.49 -4.89
CA MET A 148 7.98 -2.58 -3.88
C MET A 148 7.37 -1.20 -3.59
N ASN A 149 8.18 -0.16 -3.46
CA ASN A 149 7.68 1.20 -3.24
C ASN A 149 6.87 1.73 -4.42
N LEU A 150 7.37 1.53 -5.66
CA LEU A 150 6.63 1.93 -6.85
C LEU A 150 5.31 1.17 -6.97
N MET A 151 5.33 -0.14 -6.71
CA MET A 151 4.12 -0.95 -6.71
C MET A 151 3.11 -0.45 -5.68
N LEU A 152 3.52 -0.24 -4.43
CA LEU A 152 2.64 0.25 -3.37
C LEU A 152 2.12 1.65 -3.68
N GLY A 153 3.00 2.58 -4.07
CA GLY A 153 2.62 3.97 -4.33
C GLY A 153 1.71 4.10 -5.55
N VAL A 154 2.07 3.50 -6.68
CA VAL A 154 1.28 3.60 -7.92
C VAL A 154 -0.03 2.84 -7.80
N PHE A 155 -0.01 1.63 -7.19
CA PHE A 155 -1.21 0.83 -7.01
C PHE A 155 -2.23 1.52 -6.10
N ASN A 156 -1.77 2.13 -5.01
CA ASN A 156 -2.66 2.89 -4.13
C ASN A 156 -3.18 4.19 -4.75
N LEU A 157 -2.57 4.70 -5.83
CA LEU A 157 -3.08 5.85 -6.58
C LEU A 157 -4.10 5.48 -7.66
N VAL A 158 -4.38 4.19 -7.88
CA VAL A 158 -5.48 3.78 -8.78
C VAL A 158 -6.80 4.39 -8.27
N PRO A 159 -7.56 5.12 -9.13
CA PRO A 159 -8.77 5.85 -8.71
C PRO A 159 -9.96 4.91 -8.46
N ALA A 160 -9.78 3.95 -7.57
CA ALA A 160 -10.77 2.93 -7.22
C ALA A 160 -10.74 2.66 -5.71
N PHE A 161 -11.89 2.57 -5.05
CA PHE A 161 -11.96 2.06 -3.69
C PHE A 161 -11.66 0.55 -3.67
N PRO A 162 -10.99 0.03 -2.63
CA PRO A 162 -10.62 0.69 -1.36
C PRO A 162 -9.28 1.45 -1.35
N MET A 163 -8.65 1.67 -2.51
CA MET A 163 -7.35 2.33 -2.62
C MET A 163 -7.43 3.83 -2.32
N ASP A 164 -6.30 4.44 -1.96
CA ASP A 164 -6.23 5.87 -1.65
C ASP A 164 -6.58 6.75 -2.85
N GLY A 165 -6.27 6.30 -4.08
CA GLY A 165 -6.66 6.98 -5.31
C GLY A 165 -8.16 7.18 -5.46
N GLY A 166 -8.99 6.26 -4.94
CA GLY A 166 -10.44 6.44 -4.86
C GLY A 166 -10.83 7.58 -3.94
N ARG A 167 -10.16 7.72 -2.80
CA ARG A 167 -10.35 8.84 -1.86
C ARG A 167 -9.85 10.16 -2.44
N VAL A 168 -8.70 10.14 -3.11
CA VAL A 168 -8.18 11.31 -3.84
C VAL A 168 -9.16 11.77 -4.92
N LEU A 169 -9.69 10.83 -5.72
CA LEU A 169 -10.71 11.13 -6.74
C LEU A 169 -11.98 11.72 -6.10
N ARG A 170 -12.48 11.13 -5.01
CA ARG A 170 -13.62 11.66 -4.25
C ARG A 170 -13.36 13.08 -3.77
N ALA A 171 -12.21 13.32 -3.17
CA ALA A 171 -11.81 14.63 -2.67
C ALA A 171 -11.77 15.66 -3.80
N LEU A 172 -11.19 15.34 -4.96
CA LEU A 172 -11.16 16.22 -6.12
C LEU A 172 -12.57 16.55 -6.64
N LEU A 173 -13.44 15.56 -6.77
CA LEU A 173 -14.82 15.76 -7.21
C LEU A 173 -15.63 16.59 -6.20
N ALA A 174 -15.41 16.38 -4.91
CA ALA A 174 -16.10 17.10 -3.83
C ALA A 174 -15.73 18.59 -3.74
N THR A 175 -14.70 19.05 -4.48
CA THR A 175 -14.43 20.49 -4.63
C THR A 175 -15.49 21.22 -5.46
N SER A 176 -16.21 20.50 -6.34
CA SER A 176 -17.16 21.07 -7.31
C SER A 176 -18.58 20.51 -7.20
N MET A 177 -18.81 19.49 -6.35
CA MET A 177 -20.12 18.88 -6.17
C MET A 177 -20.34 18.38 -4.74
N PRO A 178 -21.59 18.09 -4.32
CA PRO A 178 -21.88 17.52 -3.00
C PRO A 178 -21.13 16.20 -2.76
N TYR A 179 -20.63 16.01 -1.54
CA TYR A 179 -19.80 14.87 -1.15
C TYR A 179 -20.41 13.50 -1.48
N VAL A 180 -21.73 13.35 -1.24
CA VAL A 180 -22.47 12.12 -1.59
C VAL A 180 -22.40 11.81 -3.09
N ARG A 181 -22.51 12.83 -3.95
CA ARG A 181 -22.41 12.66 -5.40
C ARG A 181 -20.99 12.31 -5.82
N ALA A 182 -20.00 12.97 -5.25
CA ALA A 182 -18.58 12.67 -5.45
C ALA A 182 -18.25 11.22 -5.08
N THR A 183 -18.74 10.74 -3.93
CA THR A 183 -18.58 9.35 -3.49
C THR A 183 -19.19 8.36 -4.48
N ARG A 184 -20.40 8.63 -4.96
CA ARG A 184 -21.08 7.75 -5.93
C ARG A 184 -20.31 7.66 -7.25
N ILE A 185 -19.79 8.77 -7.76
CA ILE A 185 -19.00 8.79 -8.99
C ILE A 185 -17.67 8.05 -8.79
N ALA A 186 -16.95 8.32 -7.71
CA ALA A 186 -15.69 7.64 -7.40
C ALA A 186 -15.89 6.11 -7.25
N ALA A 187 -16.98 5.68 -6.59
CA ALA A 187 -17.34 4.28 -6.49
C ALA A 187 -17.65 3.66 -7.87
N GLY A 188 -18.39 4.37 -8.74
CA GLY A 188 -18.68 3.94 -10.10
C GLY A 188 -17.42 3.76 -10.96
N VAL A 189 -16.47 4.70 -10.87
CA VAL A 189 -15.15 4.56 -11.53
C VAL A 189 -14.42 3.32 -11.04
N GLY A 190 -14.40 3.09 -9.72
CA GLY A 190 -13.80 1.90 -9.12
C GLY A 190 -14.43 0.60 -9.62
N GLN A 191 -15.76 0.56 -9.75
CA GLN A 191 -16.48 -0.60 -10.29
C GLN A 191 -16.11 -0.88 -11.75
N VAL A 192 -16.05 0.14 -12.60
CA VAL A 192 -15.65 -0.01 -14.01
C VAL A 192 -14.22 -0.56 -14.11
N LEU A 193 -13.29 -0.04 -13.31
CA LEU A 193 -11.91 -0.54 -13.25
C LEU A 193 -11.85 -1.99 -12.75
N ALA A 194 -12.64 -2.32 -11.72
CA ALA A 194 -12.74 -3.69 -11.21
C ALA A 194 -13.22 -4.68 -12.28
N PHE A 195 -14.25 -4.32 -13.05
CA PHE A 195 -14.71 -5.14 -14.18
C PHE A 195 -13.63 -5.28 -15.26
N GLY A 196 -12.87 -4.21 -15.57
CA GLY A 196 -11.74 -4.27 -16.49
C GLY A 196 -10.65 -5.22 -16.03
N PHE A 197 -10.27 -5.16 -14.75
CA PHE A 197 -9.28 -6.07 -14.15
C PHE A 197 -9.80 -7.51 -14.10
N ALA A 198 -11.09 -7.73 -13.81
CA ALA A 198 -11.70 -9.05 -13.84
C ALA A 198 -11.64 -9.66 -15.25
N ALA A 199 -12.05 -8.91 -16.26
CA ALA A 199 -12.01 -9.36 -17.65
C ALA A 199 -10.59 -9.71 -18.09
N TRP A 200 -9.63 -8.84 -17.80
CA TRP A 200 -8.22 -9.09 -18.12
C TRP A 200 -7.65 -10.28 -17.35
N GLY A 201 -7.98 -10.43 -16.07
CA GLY A 201 -7.58 -11.59 -15.25
C GLY A 201 -8.08 -12.91 -15.84
N LEU A 202 -9.34 -12.95 -16.30
CA LEU A 202 -9.95 -14.13 -16.98
C LEU A 202 -9.31 -14.41 -18.33
N MET A 203 -8.84 -13.40 -19.05
CA MET A 203 -8.17 -13.55 -20.36
C MET A 203 -6.67 -13.95 -20.24
N GLY A 204 -6.22 -14.35 -19.07
CA GLY A 204 -4.84 -14.80 -18.85
C GLY A 204 -3.92 -13.81 -18.12
N GLY A 205 -4.45 -12.69 -17.62
CA GLY A 205 -3.71 -11.68 -16.85
C GLY A 205 -3.35 -12.10 -15.43
N GLY A 206 -3.83 -13.28 -14.99
CA GLY A 206 -3.46 -13.89 -13.71
C GLY A 206 -4.46 -13.67 -12.57
N ILE A 207 -4.41 -14.58 -11.59
CA ILE A 207 -5.32 -14.61 -10.43
C ILE A 207 -5.26 -13.34 -9.57
N PHE A 208 -4.12 -12.66 -9.57
CA PHE A 208 -3.94 -11.43 -8.79
C PHE A 208 -4.90 -10.32 -9.22
N LEU A 209 -5.15 -10.17 -10.53
CA LEU A 209 -6.12 -9.20 -11.06
C LEU A 209 -7.56 -9.55 -10.67
N LEU A 210 -7.87 -10.84 -10.55
CA LEU A 210 -9.18 -11.30 -10.07
C LEU A 210 -9.39 -10.96 -8.60
N ILE A 211 -8.37 -11.13 -7.76
CA ILE A 211 -8.42 -10.75 -6.34
C ILE A 211 -8.67 -9.25 -6.19
N ILE A 212 -7.96 -8.42 -6.98
CA ILE A 212 -8.17 -6.97 -6.99
C ILE A 212 -9.60 -6.61 -7.43
N ALA A 213 -10.10 -7.28 -8.47
CA ALA A 213 -11.45 -7.04 -8.98
C ALA A 213 -12.56 -7.34 -7.96
N ILE A 214 -12.33 -8.30 -7.05
CA ILE A 214 -13.31 -8.69 -6.03
C ILE A 214 -13.25 -7.74 -4.81
N SER A 215 -12.15 -7.02 -4.60
CA SER A 215 -11.96 -6.17 -3.42
C SER A 215 -13.06 -5.11 -3.18
N PRO A 216 -13.62 -4.41 -4.19
CA PRO A 216 -14.72 -3.48 -4.00
C PRO A 216 -16.05 -4.13 -3.58
N VAL A 217 -16.20 -5.44 -3.87
CA VAL A 217 -17.38 -6.23 -3.47
C VAL A 217 -17.25 -6.71 -2.03
N LEU A 218 -16.05 -7.06 -1.61
CA LEU A 218 -15.76 -7.52 -0.25
C LEU A 218 -15.76 -6.38 0.78
N PHE A 219 -15.48 -5.16 0.35
CA PHE A 219 -15.46 -3.96 1.20
C PHE A 219 -16.45 -2.92 0.64
N PRO A 220 -17.77 -3.18 0.77
CA PRO A 220 -18.77 -2.19 0.35
C PRO A 220 -18.58 -0.93 1.16
N LEU A 221 -18.62 0.22 0.48
CA LEU A 221 -18.61 1.53 1.11
C LEU A 221 -19.90 1.64 1.97
N GLY A 222 -19.74 1.53 3.30
CA GLY A 222 -20.78 1.83 4.28
C GLY A 222 -21.06 3.34 4.35
#